data_5f0f41b1b30aa160580a3e93d51ad765
#
_entry.id   5f0f41b1b30aa160580a3e93d51ad765
#
_cell.length_a   1.000
_cell.length_b   1.000
_cell.length_c   1.000
_cell.angle_alpha   90.00
_cell.angle_beta   90.00
_cell.angle_gamma   90.00
#
_symmetry.space_group_name_H-M   'P 1'
#
loop_
_entity.id
_entity.type
_entity.pdbx_description
1 polymer ?
#
loop_
_entity_poly.entity_id
_entity_poly.type
_entity_poly.pdbx_seq_one_letter_code
_entity_poly.pdbx_strand_id
1 'polypeptide(L)'
;MASRSGSAHVLALAGTVVLWASAFPAIRVGIDGLGVAALSFLRIAIAAMALALVAPLAKVRPPRRRDLPMIALCGATGVTAYQVLLNWGEVRVEAGTASLLIATAPVFSVLLGSLLLEERPTRTVIAGSVVALAGAAMVGLAEGTGGFTVSALIVLAAAVVQGTYHFATKPLLRRYTGLEVATYAMAAGTVFALPLVPAAWPATFRAPADALASAVYLGLLPSALGFVIWAYAVARLPLAASTAALYLVPPVALIVSFAWLGEVPHPVELLGGAVSAAGVILIHRHRAAPDPGDAPDGDVPEAVGTHWEPPPRFERSE
;
A
#
# COMPACT_ATOMS: atom_id res chain seq x y z
N MET A 1 -28.05 -9.35 8.57
CA MET A 1 -27.32 -8.16 8.05
C MET A 1 -25.80 -8.32 8.06
N ALA A 2 -25.20 -9.20 8.84
CA ALA A 2 -23.73 -9.39 8.94
C ALA A 2 -23.04 -9.95 7.68
N SER A 3 -23.74 -10.69 6.80
CA SER A 3 -23.10 -11.29 5.61
C SER A 3 -22.82 -10.30 4.46
N ARG A 4 -23.60 -9.22 4.36
CA ARG A 4 -23.40 -8.21 3.28
C ARG A 4 -22.22 -7.28 3.53
N SER A 5 -21.81 -7.03 4.77
CA SER A 5 -20.66 -6.19 5.08
C SER A 5 -19.33 -6.90 4.80
N GLY A 6 -19.24 -8.21 5.05
CA GLY A 6 -18.05 -9.00 4.73
C GLY A 6 -17.74 -9.04 3.23
N SER A 7 -18.77 -9.16 2.40
CA SER A 7 -18.62 -9.20 0.94
C SER A 7 -18.07 -7.88 0.38
N ALA A 8 -18.47 -6.72 0.91
CA ALA A 8 -18.01 -5.41 0.42
C ALA A 8 -16.51 -5.18 0.66
N HIS A 9 -15.97 -5.63 1.80
CA HIS A 9 -14.54 -5.51 2.11
C HIS A 9 -13.68 -6.40 1.23
N VAL A 10 -14.14 -7.65 0.99
CA VAL A 10 -13.47 -8.59 0.07
C VAL A 10 -13.47 -8.06 -1.35
N LEU A 11 -14.60 -7.52 -1.82
CA LEU A 11 -14.71 -6.88 -3.14
C LEU A 11 -13.79 -5.66 -3.27
N ALA A 12 -13.67 -4.84 -2.21
CA ALA A 12 -12.76 -3.70 -2.20
C ALA A 12 -11.29 -4.15 -2.32
N LEU A 13 -10.88 -5.18 -1.57
CA LEU A 13 -9.54 -5.74 -1.68
C LEU A 13 -9.28 -6.37 -3.05
N ALA A 14 -10.21 -7.17 -3.57
CA ALA A 14 -10.10 -7.77 -4.89
C ALA A 14 -10.00 -6.69 -5.99
N GLY A 15 -10.84 -5.66 -5.91
CA GLY A 15 -10.79 -4.51 -6.81
C GLY A 15 -9.45 -3.78 -6.73
N THR A 16 -8.91 -3.55 -5.54
CA THR A 16 -7.58 -2.95 -5.36
C THR A 16 -6.49 -3.80 -6.03
N VAL A 17 -6.51 -5.11 -5.80
CA VAL A 17 -5.53 -6.05 -6.40
C VAL A 17 -5.57 -5.97 -7.92
N VAL A 18 -6.75 -6.06 -8.53
CA VAL A 18 -6.91 -5.99 -9.99
C VAL A 18 -6.47 -4.64 -10.55
N LEU A 19 -6.88 -3.53 -9.93
CA LEU A 19 -6.53 -2.19 -10.38
C LEU A 19 -5.02 -1.91 -10.26
N TRP A 20 -4.39 -2.35 -9.19
CA TRP A 20 -2.95 -2.12 -9.01
C TRP A 20 -2.12 -3.09 -9.85
N ALA A 21 -2.55 -4.33 -10.01
CA ALA A 21 -1.89 -5.29 -10.90
C ALA A 21 -1.89 -4.85 -12.36
N SER A 22 -3.03 -4.35 -12.85
CA SER A 22 -3.16 -3.84 -14.22
C SER A 22 -2.48 -2.48 -14.44
N ALA A 23 -2.05 -1.80 -13.37
CA ALA A 23 -1.28 -0.57 -13.51
C ALA A 23 0.10 -0.81 -14.13
N PHE A 24 0.77 -1.92 -13.83
CA PHE A 24 2.11 -2.21 -14.33
C PHE A 24 2.17 -2.27 -15.88
N PRO A 25 1.40 -3.11 -16.57
CA PRO A 25 1.41 -3.09 -18.04
C PRO A 25 0.90 -1.76 -18.64
N ALA A 26 -0.03 -1.08 -17.98
CA ALA A 26 -0.49 0.23 -18.43
C ALA A 26 0.61 1.31 -18.31
N ILE A 27 1.47 1.23 -17.28
CA ILE A 27 2.65 2.12 -17.14
C ILE A 27 3.58 1.91 -18.33
N ARG A 28 3.87 0.70 -18.76
CA ARG A 28 4.72 0.42 -19.94
C ARG A 28 4.19 1.12 -21.18
N VAL A 29 2.90 0.93 -21.50
CA VAL A 29 2.26 1.62 -22.65
C VAL A 29 2.36 3.14 -22.52
N GLY A 30 2.12 3.67 -21.32
CA GLY A 30 2.17 5.12 -21.07
C GLY A 30 3.57 5.71 -21.18
N ILE A 31 4.61 5.01 -20.70
CA ILE A 31 6.00 5.47 -20.77
C ILE A 31 6.49 5.58 -22.19
N ASP A 32 6.16 4.60 -23.05
CA ASP A 32 6.64 4.55 -24.43
C ASP A 32 6.21 5.78 -25.23
N GLY A 33 5.02 6.31 -24.97
CA GLY A 33 4.53 7.49 -25.71
C GLY A 33 4.69 8.83 -24.98
N LEU A 34 4.64 8.86 -23.65
CA LEU A 34 4.67 10.09 -22.83
C LEU A 34 6.03 10.32 -22.16
N GLY A 35 6.79 9.25 -21.91
CA GLY A 35 7.93 9.28 -21.03
C GLY A 35 7.56 9.41 -19.54
N VAL A 36 8.57 9.24 -18.68
CA VAL A 36 8.38 9.15 -17.22
C VAL A 36 7.74 10.41 -16.63
N ALA A 37 8.22 11.60 -17.00
CA ALA A 37 7.77 12.85 -16.39
C ALA A 37 6.31 13.16 -16.73
N ALA A 38 5.92 13.02 -18.00
CA ALA A 38 4.56 13.31 -18.44
C ALA A 38 3.56 12.28 -17.88
N LEU A 39 3.89 10.99 -17.96
CA LEU A 39 3.03 9.95 -17.41
C LEU A 39 2.83 10.13 -15.90
N SER A 40 3.92 10.37 -15.14
CA SER A 40 3.84 10.57 -13.69
C SER A 40 2.99 11.79 -13.32
N PHE A 41 3.22 12.92 -13.99
CA PHE A 41 2.44 14.13 -13.72
C PHE A 41 0.97 13.96 -14.08
N LEU A 42 0.68 13.49 -15.31
CA LEU A 42 -0.70 13.36 -15.80
C LEU A 42 -1.53 12.42 -14.93
N ARG A 43 -1.02 11.22 -14.59
CA ARG A 43 -1.79 10.29 -13.77
C ARG A 43 -2.09 10.83 -12.38
N ILE A 44 -1.16 11.57 -11.76
CA ILE A 44 -1.35 12.22 -10.45
C ILE A 44 -2.37 13.36 -10.57
N ALA A 45 -2.21 14.23 -11.57
CA ALA A 45 -3.10 15.36 -11.80
C ALA A 45 -4.54 14.93 -12.13
N ILE A 46 -4.69 13.92 -12.99
CA ILE A 46 -6.01 13.35 -13.33
C ILE A 46 -6.67 12.74 -12.08
N ALA A 47 -5.92 11.99 -11.27
CA ALA A 47 -6.43 11.43 -10.02
C ALA A 47 -6.86 12.52 -9.04
N ALA A 48 -6.04 13.54 -8.84
CA ALA A 48 -6.36 14.67 -7.97
C ALA A 48 -7.59 15.44 -8.45
N MET A 49 -7.69 15.68 -9.75
CA MET A 49 -8.84 16.35 -10.35
C MET A 49 -10.13 15.53 -10.19
N ALA A 50 -10.08 14.23 -10.47
CA ALA A 50 -11.22 13.34 -10.28
C ALA A 50 -11.70 13.31 -8.83
N LEU A 51 -10.78 13.22 -7.87
CA LEU A 51 -11.12 13.26 -6.44
C LEU A 51 -11.61 14.65 -6.00
N ALA A 52 -11.05 15.74 -6.53
CA ALA A 52 -11.51 17.09 -6.28
C ALA A 52 -12.95 17.34 -6.77
N LEU A 53 -13.31 16.74 -7.93
CA LEU A 53 -14.69 16.79 -8.45
C LEU A 53 -15.68 16.01 -7.59
N VAL A 54 -15.25 14.88 -7.01
CA VAL A 54 -16.08 14.06 -6.12
C VAL A 54 -16.15 14.63 -4.70
N ALA A 55 -15.12 15.35 -4.26
CA ALA A 55 -15.00 15.86 -2.90
C ALA A 55 -16.22 16.65 -2.37
N PRO A 56 -16.79 17.63 -3.11
CA PRO A 56 -17.97 18.36 -2.64
C PRO A 56 -19.22 17.48 -2.56
N LEU A 57 -19.40 16.55 -3.49
CA LEU A 57 -20.52 15.60 -3.50
C LEU A 57 -20.45 14.63 -2.32
N ALA A 58 -19.26 14.19 -1.97
CA ALA A 58 -18.99 13.30 -0.84
C ALA A 58 -18.80 14.06 0.49
N LYS A 59 -18.95 15.38 0.51
CA LYS A 59 -18.77 16.23 1.69
C LYS A 59 -17.43 16.02 2.39
N VAL A 60 -16.35 15.92 1.61
CA VAL A 60 -14.97 15.83 2.12
C VAL A 60 -14.67 17.06 2.96
N ARG A 61 -14.24 16.84 4.21
CA ARG A 61 -13.94 17.91 5.17
C ARG A 61 -12.57 18.52 4.89
N PRO A 62 -12.30 19.80 5.19
CA PRO A 62 -10.95 20.35 5.11
C PRO A 62 -10.02 19.67 6.13
N PRO A 63 -8.72 19.44 5.79
CA PRO A 63 -7.78 18.84 6.71
C PRO A 63 -7.42 19.80 7.85
N ARG A 64 -7.14 19.27 9.02
CA ARG A 64 -6.67 20.06 10.16
C ARG A 64 -5.22 20.49 9.92
N ARG A 65 -4.86 21.73 10.27
CA ARG A 65 -3.50 22.25 10.07
C ARG A 65 -2.40 21.37 10.67
N ARG A 66 -2.65 20.76 11.83
CA ARG A 66 -1.71 19.85 12.49
C ARG A 66 -1.43 18.56 11.71
N ASP A 67 -2.34 18.15 10.83
CA ASP A 67 -2.22 16.92 10.05
C ASP A 67 -1.54 17.15 8.68
N LEU A 68 -1.33 18.43 8.30
CA LEU A 68 -0.70 18.82 7.02
C LEU A 68 0.71 18.22 6.81
N PRO A 69 1.60 18.14 7.81
CA PRO A 69 2.91 17.51 7.61
C PRO A 69 2.80 16.03 7.25
N MET A 70 1.85 15.30 7.87
CA MET A 70 1.62 13.89 7.58
C MET A 70 0.97 13.70 6.20
N ILE A 71 0.06 14.60 5.81
CA ILE A 71 -0.56 14.63 4.47
C ILE A 71 0.52 14.92 3.42
N ALA A 72 1.40 15.89 3.67
CA ALA A 72 2.53 16.19 2.79
C ALA A 72 3.46 14.99 2.64
N LEU A 73 3.78 14.29 3.73
CA LEU A 73 4.57 13.05 3.70
C LEU A 73 3.88 11.98 2.85
N CYS A 74 2.57 11.76 3.02
CA CYS A 74 1.81 10.82 2.19
C CYS A 74 1.82 11.21 0.71
N GLY A 75 1.65 12.49 0.38
CA GLY A 75 1.71 12.98 -1.00
C GLY A 75 3.10 12.86 -1.61
N ALA A 76 4.13 13.23 -0.86
CA ALA A 76 5.52 13.15 -1.32
C ALA A 76 5.98 11.70 -1.55
N THR A 77 5.70 10.79 -0.60
CA THR A 77 6.16 9.39 -0.67
C THR A 77 5.23 8.52 -1.50
N GLY A 78 3.98 8.35 -1.07
CA GLY A 78 3.04 7.37 -1.67
C GLY A 78 2.46 7.81 -3.01
N VAL A 79 2.49 9.10 -3.32
CA VAL A 79 1.97 9.60 -4.59
C VAL A 79 3.11 9.98 -5.53
N THR A 80 3.88 11.03 -5.22
CA THR A 80 4.85 11.56 -6.20
C THR A 80 6.09 10.68 -6.32
N ALA A 81 6.84 10.47 -5.24
CA ALA A 81 8.09 9.72 -5.30
C ALA A 81 7.85 8.27 -5.74
N TYR A 82 6.84 7.61 -5.19
CA TYR A 82 6.49 6.25 -5.59
C TYR A 82 6.20 6.14 -7.08
N GLN A 83 5.33 7.01 -7.61
CA GLN A 83 4.93 6.91 -9.02
C GLN A 83 6.06 7.29 -9.98
N VAL A 84 6.88 8.29 -9.63
CA VAL A 84 8.04 8.68 -10.45
C VAL A 84 9.09 7.57 -10.46
N LEU A 85 9.43 7.02 -9.29
CA LEU A 85 10.42 5.95 -9.19
C LEU A 85 9.95 4.67 -9.86
N LEU A 86 8.68 4.28 -9.68
CA LEU A 86 8.12 3.11 -10.34
C LEU A 86 8.13 3.28 -11.85
N ASN A 87 7.57 4.38 -12.37
CA ASN A 87 7.55 4.63 -13.81
C ASN A 87 8.98 4.71 -14.39
N TRP A 88 9.94 5.26 -13.64
CA TRP A 88 11.34 5.30 -14.08
C TRP A 88 11.98 3.91 -14.10
N GLY A 89 11.73 3.11 -13.08
CA GLY A 89 12.23 1.74 -13.03
C GLY A 89 11.68 0.91 -14.18
N GLU A 90 10.40 1.00 -14.48
CA GLU A 90 9.74 0.28 -15.57
C GLU A 90 10.17 0.72 -16.99
N VAL A 91 10.98 1.76 -17.16
CA VAL A 91 11.62 2.03 -18.45
C VAL A 91 12.45 0.84 -18.95
N ARG A 92 13.05 0.07 -18.03
CA ARG A 92 13.93 -1.06 -18.35
C ARG A 92 13.56 -2.37 -17.66
N VAL A 93 12.77 -2.31 -16.57
CA VAL A 93 12.29 -3.47 -15.83
C VAL A 93 10.93 -3.88 -16.40
N GLU A 94 10.73 -5.14 -16.68
CA GLU A 94 9.44 -5.66 -17.13
C GLU A 94 8.34 -5.42 -16.09
N ALA A 95 7.10 -5.22 -16.54
CA ALA A 95 5.96 -4.90 -15.67
C ALA A 95 5.72 -5.97 -14.61
N GLY A 96 5.79 -7.25 -15.01
CA GLY A 96 5.67 -8.38 -14.10
C GLY A 96 6.73 -8.37 -13.00
N THR A 97 7.98 -8.18 -13.38
CA THR A 97 9.14 -8.12 -12.47
C THR A 97 9.08 -6.92 -11.53
N ALA A 98 8.69 -5.73 -12.05
CA ALA A 98 8.49 -4.56 -11.22
C ALA A 98 7.46 -4.83 -10.11
N SER A 99 6.37 -5.55 -10.42
CA SER A 99 5.36 -5.94 -9.43
C SER A 99 5.91 -6.83 -8.31
N LEU A 100 6.80 -7.78 -8.65
CA LEU A 100 7.47 -8.65 -7.66
C LEU A 100 8.38 -7.86 -6.73
N LEU A 101 9.13 -6.88 -7.25
CA LEU A 101 10.00 -6.00 -6.44
C LEU A 101 9.16 -5.09 -5.52
N ILE A 102 8.08 -4.51 -6.00
CA ILE A 102 7.16 -3.67 -5.20
C ILE A 102 6.49 -4.46 -4.08
N ALA A 103 6.28 -5.76 -4.24
CA ALA A 103 5.72 -6.62 -3.19
C ALA A 103 6.57 -6.65 -1.89
N THR A 104 7.79 -6.11 -1.90
CA THR A 104 8.62 -5.91 -0.69
C THR A 104 8.23 -4.68 0.13
N ALA A 105 7.38 -3.77 -0.36
CA ALA A 105 6.98 -2.54 0.34
C ALA A 105 6.48 -2.78 1.78
N PRO A 106 5.72 -3.86 2.11
CA PRO A 106 5.35 -4.16 3.49
C PRO A 106 6.53 -4.38 4.44
N VAL A 107 7.66 -4.91 3.96
CA VAL A 107 8.89 -5.07 4.76
C VAL A 107 9.36 -3.72 5.26
N PHE A 108 9.44 -2.74 4.36
CA PHE A 108 9.87 -1.39 4.70
C PHE A 108 8.87 -0.68 5.63
N SER A 109 7.58 -0.91 5.44
CA SER A 109 6.54 -0.39 6.36
C SER A 109 6.73 -0.92 7.80
N VAL A 110 7.07 -2.21 7.93
CA VAL A 110 7.33 -2.86 9.22
C VAL A 110 8.61 -2.36 9.86
N LEU A 111 9.70 -2.26 9.09
CA LEU A 111 10.99 -1.78 9.58
C LEU A 111 10.90 -0.33 10.04
N LEU A 112 10.27 0.54 9.25
CA LEU A 112 10.03 1.94 9.64
C LEU A 112 9.17 2.05 10.90
N GLY A 113 8.11 1.25 11.01
CA GLY A 113 7.30 1.19 12.22
C GLY A 113 8.11 0.81 13.46
N SER A 114 9.00 -0.18 13.33
CA SER A 114 9.87 -0.59 14.42
C SER A 114 10.88 0.49 14.83
N LEU A 115 11.44 1.21 13.85
CA LEU A 115 12.43 2.27 14.10
C LEU A 115 11.81 3.52 14.73
N LEU A 116 10.62 3.93 14.24
CA LEU A 116 9.99 5.19 14.63
C LEU A 116 9.14 5.07 15.92
N LEU A 117 8.71 3.85 16.27
CA LEU A 117 7.93 3.58 17.48
C LEU A 117 8.80 3.01 18.61
N GLU A 118 10.15 2.95 18.42
CA GLU A 118 11.12 2.38 19.38
C GLU A 118 10.81 0.91 19.76
N GLU A 119 9.96 0.24 18.99
CA GLU A 119 9.65 -1.17 19.16
C GLU A 119 10.79 -2.02 18.57
N ARG A 120 11.41 -2.85 19.40
CA ARG A 120 12.45 -3.77 18.90
C ARG A 120 11.82 -4.81 17.99
N PRO A 121 12.29 -4.94 16.71
CA PRO A 121 11.74 -5.95 15.82
C PRO A 121 12.05 -7.34 16.37
N THR A 122 11.06 -8.21 16.38
CA THR A 122 11.24 -9.61 16.81
C THR A 122 12.16 -10.36 15.87
N ARG A 123 12.76 -11.46 16.35
CA ARG A 123 13.61 -12.32 15.50
C ARG A 123 12.89 -12.80 14.25
N THR A 124 11.59 -13.07 14.34
CA THR A 124 10.75 -13.49 13.20
C THR A 124 10.58 -12.36 12.17
N VAL A 125 10.42 -11.11 12.63
CA VAL A 125 10.35 -9.95 11.73
C VAL A 125 11.68 -9.74 11.02
N ILE A 126 12.81 -9.88 11.72
CA ILE A 126 14.16 -9.77 11.11
C ILE A 126 14.35 -10.89 10.08
N ALA A 127 14.10 -12.15 10.46
CA ALA A 127 14.26 -13.29 9.57
C ALA A 127 13.36 -13.18 8.33
N GLY A 128 12.08 -12.84 8.50
CA GLY A 128 11.15 -12.64 7.39
C GLY A 128 11.57 -11.50 6.46
N SER A 129 12.12 -10.40 7.01
CA SER A 129 12.65 -9.28 6.21
C SER A 129 13.86 -9.69 5.38
N VAL A 130 14.79 -10.46 5.98
CA VAL A 130 15.96 -10.98 5.26
C VAL A 130 15.53 -11.91 4.12
N VAL A 131 14.58 -12.83 4.38
CA VAL A 131 14.07 -13.75 3.35
C VAL A 131 13.37 -12.96 2.23
N ALA A 132 12.53 -11.97 2.57
CA ALA A 132 11.84 -11.16 1.56
C ALA A 132 12.81 -10.36 0.69
N LEU A 133 13.83 -9.75 1.29
CA LEU A 133 14.84 -8.99 0.55
C LEU A 133 15.75 -9.91 -0.29
N ALA A 134 16.06 -11.12 0.19
CA ALA A 134 16.79 -12.12 -0.60
C ALA A 134 16.00 -12.55 -1.85
N GLY A 135 14.67 -12.77 -1.70
CA GLY A 135 13.79 -13.03 -2.83
C GLY A 135 13.75 -11.88 -3.84
N ALA A 136 13.66 -10.64 -3.37
CA ALA A 136 13.73 -9.46 -4.23
C ALA A 136 15.09 -9.32 -4.95
N ALA A 137 16.18 -9.68 -4.25
CA ALA A 137 17.52 -9.72 -4.87
C ALA A 137 17.60 -10.76 -5.99
N MET A 138 17.00 -11.93 -5.82
CA MET A 138 16.92 -12.95 -6.88
C MET A 138 16.18 -12.42 -8.11
N VAL A 139 15.02 -11.75 -7.91
CA VAL A 139 14.25 -11.13 -9.00
C VAL A 139 15.10 -10.09 -9.72
N GLY A 140 15.69 -9.14 -9.00
CA GLY A 140 16.47 -8.06 -9.61
C GLY A 140 17.77 -8.54 -10.31
N LEU A 141 18.34 -9.67 -9.89
CA LEU A 141 19.51 -10.28 -10.54
C LEU A 141 19.15 -11.06 -11.81
N ALA A 142 17.93 -11.59 -11.90
CA ALA A 142 17.47 -12.34 -13.07
C ALA A 142 17.32 -11.46 -14.31
N GLU A 143 17.05 -10.16 -14.16
CA GLU A 143 16.88 -9.22 -15.26
C GLU A 143 18.21 -8.81 -15.97
N GLY A 144 19.36 -9.05 -15.36
CA GLY A 144 20.62 -8.50 -15.85
C GLY A 144 21.65 -9.54 -16.24
N THR A 145 22.31 -9.35 -17.38
CA THR A 145 23.50 -10.10 -17.80
C THR A 145 24.75 -9.70 -17.01
N GLY A 146 24.67 -9.60 -15.67
CA GLY A 146 25.87 -9.31 -14.89
C GLY A 146 25.70 -8.57 -13.57
N GLY A 147 24.49 -8.40 -13.04
CA GLY A 147 24.31 -7.82 -11.73
C GLY A 147 22.99 -7.08 -11.54
N PHE A 148 22.78 -6.55 -10.35
CA PHE A 148 21.60 -5.75 -10.02
C PHE A 148 21.55 -4.52 -10.92
N THR A 149 20.54 -4.40 -11.76
CA THR A 149 20.41 -3.24 -12.64
C THR A 149 20.05 -2.00 -11.83
N VAL A 150 20.50 -0.84 -12.26
CA VAL A 150 20.13 0.44 -11.63
C VAL A 150 18.59 0.60 -11.62
N SER A 151 17.91 0.10 -12.65
CA SER A 151 16.46 0.17 -12.76
C SER A 151 15.74 -0.68 -11.71
N ALA A 152 16.25 -1.88 -11.40
CA ALA A 152 15.73 -2.71 -10.30
C ALA A 152 15.91 -2.02 -8.93
N LEU A 153 17.05 -1.34 -8.71
CA LEU A 153 17.27 -0.53 -7.50
C LEU A 153 16.29 0.65 -7.41
N ILE A 154 15.96 1.28 -8.53
CA ILE A 154 14.95 2.36 -8.58
C ILE A 154 13.57 1.81 -8.20
N VAL A 155 13.16 0.64 -8.71
CA VAL A 155 11.91 -0.01 -8.31
C VAL A 155 11.93 -0.37 -6.82
N LEU A 156 13.05 -0.84 -6.30
CA LEU A 156 13.19 -1.14 -4.87
C LEU A 156 13.10 0.14 -4.01
N ALA A 157 13.67 1.25 -4.48
CA ALA A 157 13.47 2.57 -3.85
C ALA A 157 11.99 3.00 -3.88
N ALA A 158 11.25 2.69 -4.95
CA ALA A 158 9.80 2.88 -4.99
C ALA A 158 9.10 2.04 -3.90
N ALA A 159 9.53 0.80 -3.65
CA ALA A 159 8.99 -0.02 -2.57
C ALA A 159 9.25 0.57 -1.17
N VAL A 160 10.43 1.19 -0.94
CA VAL A 160 10.76 1.88 0.32
C VAL A 160 9.81 3.05 0.57
N VAL A 161 9.64 3.93 -0.41
CA VAL A 161 8.77 5.11 -0.26
C VAL A 161 7.29 4.72 -0.16
N GLN A 162 6.88 3.63 -0.81
CA GLN A 162 5.53 3.07 -0.66
C GLN A 162 5.31 2.50 0.74
N GLY A 163 6.31 1.81 1.31
CA GLY A 163 6.28 1.35 2.69
C GLY A 163 6.14 2.52 3.68
N THR A 164 6.82 3.64 3.42
CA THR A 164 6.70 4.88 4.20
C THR A 164 5.28 5.44 4.15
N TYR A 165 4.66 5.46 2.96
CA TYR A 165 3.26 5.87 2.79
C TYR A 165 2.30 4.99 3.61
N HIS A 166 2.46 3.67 3.56
CA HIS A 166 1.60 2.75 4.31
C HIS A 166 1.67 3.02 5.82
N PHE A 167 2.86 3.32 6.34
CA PHE A 167 3.05 3.74 7.72
C PHE A 167 2.39 5.09 8.02
N ALA A 168 2.66 6.11 7.18
CA ALA A 168 2.18 7.47 7.36
C ALA A 168 0.64 7.62 7.24
N THR A 169 -0.01 6.73 6.48
CA THR A 169 -1.46 6.74 6.27
C THR A 169 -2.24 6.33 7.53
N LYS A 170 -1.71 5.43 8.37
CA LYS A 170 -2.41 4.89 9.54
C LYS A 170 -2.96 5.96 10.51
N PRO A 171 -2.17 6.92 11.00
CA PRO A 171 -2.65 7.94 11.93
C PRO A 171 -3.73 8.84 11.30
N LEU A 172 -3.68 9.05 9.97
CA LEU A 172 -4.70 9.82 9.26
C LEU A 172 -6.03 9.06 9.19
N LEU A 173 -6.02 7.75 8.91
CA LEU A 173 -7.22 6.90 8.84
C LEU A 173 -7.97 6.76 10.19
N ARG A 174 -7.33 7.10 11.31
CA ARG A 174 -8.03 7.21 12.61
C ARG A 174 -8.93 8.43 12.71
N ARG A 175 -8.74 9.43 11.85
CA ARG A 175 -9.42 10.76 11.92
C ARG A 175 -10.20 11.09 10.67
N TYR A 176 -9.83 10.53 9.55
CA TYR A 176 -10.35 10.81 8.22
C TYR A 176 -10.83 9.53 7.54
N THR A 177 -11.80 9.67 6.66
CA THR A 177 -12.23 8.57 5.79
C THR A 177 -11.17 8.23 4.75
N GLY A 178 -11.25 7.04 4.15
CA GLY A 178 -10.33 6.66 3.08
C GLY A 178 -10.37 7.61 1.88
N LEU A 179 -11.55 8.13 1.53
CA LEU A 179 -11.71 9.13 0.48
C LEU A 179 -11.02 10.45 0.83
N GLU A 180 -11.19 10.93 2.07
CA GLU A 180 -10.51 12.15 2.53
C GLU A 180 -9.00 12.01 2.46
N VAL A 181 -8.44 10.89 2.98
CA VAL A 181 -6.99 10.64 2.96
C VAL A 181 -6.47 10.55 1.53
N ALA A 182 -7.16 9.82 0.64
CA ALA A 182 -6.78 9.73 -0.76
C ALA A 182 -6.82 11.10 -1.46
N THR A 183 -7.87 11.90 -1.22
CA THR A 183 -8.00 13.25 -1.78
C THR A 183 -6.86 14.16 -1.33
N TYR A 184 -6.54 14.17 -0.03
CA TYR A 184 -5.46 15.02 0.48
C TYR A 184 -4.08 14.57 -0.02
N ALA A 185 -3.82 13.25 -0.04
CA ALA A 185 -2.56 12.72 -0.51
C ALA A 185 -2.35 13.00 -2.00
N MET A 186 -3.39 12.84 -2.85
CA MET A 186 -3.31 13.17 -4.27
C MET A 186 -3.13 14.67 -4.52
N ALA A 187 -3.83 15.54 -3.78
CA ALA A 187 -3.65 16.98 -3.87
C ALA A 187 -2.21 17.40 -3.47
N ALA A 188 -1.71 16.91 -2.34
CA ALA A 188 -0.34 17.16 -1.92
C ALA A 188 0.69 16.59 -2.93
N GLY A 189 0.46 15.38 -3.43
CA GLY A 189 1.29 14.76 -4.45
C GLY A 189 1.34 15.57 -5.74
N THR A 190 0.21 16.14 -6.17
CA THR A 190 0.18 17.02 -7.36
C THR A 190 1.08 18.24 -7.16
N VAL A 191 1.08 18.83 -5.96
CA VAL A 191 1.98 19.96 -5.64
C VAL A 191 3.46 19.55 -5.74
N PHE A 192 3.81 18.38 -5.19
CA PHE A 192 5.18 17.85 -5.30
C PHE A 192 5.55 17.44 -6.72
N ALA A 193 4.58 17.11 -7.58
CA ALA A 193 4.81 16.77 -8.98
C ALA A 193 4.91 17.99 -9.92
N LEU A 194 4.62 19.23 -9.45
CA LEU A 194 4.72 20.45 -10.28
C LEU A 194 6.07 20.63 -10.98
N PRO A 195 7.24 20.29 -10.40
CA PRO A 195 8.52 20.36 -11.09
C PRO A 195 8.61 19.51 -12.37
N LEU A 196 7.72 18.53 -12.55
CA LEU A 196 7.67 17.71 -13.76
C LEU A 196 6.95 18.40 -14.94
N VAL A 197 6.17 19.45 -14.67
CA VAL A 197 5.34 20.14 -15.68
C VAL A 197 6.14 20.63 -16.89
N PRO A 198 7.32 21.27 -16.77
CA PRO A 198 8.07 21.73 -17.93
C PRO A 198 8.42 20.61 -18.92
N ALA A 199 8.73 19.43 -18.44
CA ALA A 199 8.99 18.26 -19.28
C ALA A 199 7.69 17.57 -19.74
N ALA A 200 6.66 17.56 -18.90
CA ALA A 200 5.39 16.91 -19.18
C ALA A 200 4.58 17.63 -20.27
N TRP A 201 4.56 18.97 -20.24
CA TRP A 201 3.75 19.79 -21.13
C TRP A 201 3.97 19.51 -22.63
N PRO A 202 5.20 19.64 -23.18
CA PRO A 202 5.44 19.37 -24.60
C PRO A 202 5.24 17.90 -24.97
N ALA A 203 5.53 16.96 -24.05
CA ALA A 203 5.34 15.53 -24.29
C ALA A 203 3.87 15.16 -24.44
N THR A 204 2.99 15.74 -23.62
CA THR A 204 1.55 15.48 -23.65
C THR A 204 0.91 15.79 -25.01
N PHE A 205 1.31 16.89 -25.65
CA PHE A 205 0.73 17.28 -26.96
C PHE A 205 1.28 16.49 -28.14
N ARG A 206 2.35 15.72 -27.95
CA ARG A 206 2.96 14.87 -28.97
C ARG A 206 2.65 13.40 -28.77
N ALA A 207 2.03 13.06 -27.65
CA ALA A 207 1.80 11.68 -27.27
C ALA A 207 0.75 11.01 -28.17
N PRO A 208 0.93 9.74 -28.50
CA PRO A 208 -0.08 8.96 -29.21
C PRO A 208 -1.28 8.68 -28.29
N ALA A 209 -2.42 8.36 -28.91
CA ALA A 209 -3.71 8.23 -28.21
C ALA A 209 -3.72 7.11 -27.16
N ASP A 210 -3.02 6.01 -27.38
CA ASP A 210 -2.90 4.88 -26.46
C ASP A 210 -2.13 5.25 -25.18
N ALA A 211 -1.06 6.05 -25.30
CA ALA A 211 -0.32 6.56 -24.15
C ALA A 211 -1.15 7.55 -23.32
N LEU A 212 -1.92 8.43 -23.98
CA LEU A 212 -2.87 9.32 -23.29
C LEU A 212 -3.99 8.53 -22.61
N ALA A 213 -4.56 7.52 -23.30
CA ALA A 213 -5.56 6.62 -22.71
C ALA A 213 -5.01 5.88 -21.50
N SER A 214 -3.74 5.43 -21.55
CA SER A 214 -3.05 4.82 -20.42
C SER A 214 -2.91 5.80 -19.24
N ALA A 215 -2.53 7.05 -19.48
CA ALA A 215 -2.44 8.07 -18.43
C ALA A 215 -3.80 8.34 -17.76
N VAL A 216 -4.87 8.42 -18.55
CA VAL A 216 -6.25 8.59 -18.05
C VAL A 216 -6.67 7.37 -17.23
N TYR A 217 -6.46 6.16 -17.77
CA TYR A 217 -6.74 4.92 -17.07
C TYR A 217 -6.01 4.86 -15.73
N LEU A 218 -4.68 5.09 -15.71
CA LEU A 218 -3.85 5.07 -14.53
C LEU A 218 -4.27 6.12 -13.49
N GLY A 219 -4.67 7.30 -13.96
CA GLY A 219 -5.15 8.36 -13.10
C GLY A 219 -6.49 8.05 -12.44
N LEU A 220 -7.49 7.65 -13.25
CA LEU A 220 -8.85 7.43 -12.75
C LEU A 220 -8.99 6.15 -11.94
N LEU A 221 -8.45 5.02 -12.44
CA LEU A 221 -8.70 3.71 -11.87
C LEU A 221 -7.64 3.32 -10.82
N PRO A 222 -6.37 3.03 -11.14
CA PRO A 222 -5.40 2.65 -10.12
C PRO A 222 -5.11 3.76 -9.10
N SER A 223 -5.02 5.03 -9.55
CA SER A 223 -4.61 6.13 -8.66
C SER A 223 -5.78 6.76 -7.90
N ALA A 224 -6.90 7.12 -8.52
CA ALA A 224 -8.03 7.69 -7.79
C ALA A 224 -8.85 6.60 -7.07
N LEU A 225 -9.50 5.72 -7.84
CA LEU A 225 -10.38 4.70 -7.28
C LEU A 225 -9.60 3.69 -6.43
N GLY A 226 -8.45 3.19 -6.91
CA GLY A 226 -7.63 2.20 -6.20
C GLY A 226 -7.22 2.66 -4.81
N PHE A 227 -6.75 3.90 -4.66
CA PHE A 227 -6.38 4.46 -3.35
C PHE A 227 -7.58 4.66 -2.42
N VAL A 228 -8.74 5.03 -2.97
CA VAL A 228 -9.98 5.18 -2.17
C VAL A 228 -10.46 3.83 -1.63
N ILE A 229 -10.57 2.81 -2.50
CA ILE A 229 -11.05 1.49 -2.08
C ILE A 229 -10.04 0.77 -1.19
N TRP A 230 -8.74 0.96 -1.42
CA TRP A 230 -7.68 0.51 -0.52
C TRP A 230 -7.81 1.12 0.86
N ALA A 231 -7.88 2.46 0.96
CA ALA A 231 -8.02 3.16 2.23
C ALA A 231 -9.34 2.79 2.94
N TYR A 232 -10.43 2.54 2.17
CA TYR A 232 -11.68 2.02 2.70
C TYR A 232 -11.50 0.65 3.36
N ALA A 233 -10.78 -0.26 2.71
CA ALA A 233 -10.52 -1.61 3.25
C ALA A 233 -9.63 -1.57 4.50
N VAL A 234 -8.52 -0.81 4.45
CA VAL A 234 -7.56 -0.66 5.57
C VAL A 234 -8.20 -0.02 6.79
N ALA A 235 -9.15 0.88 6.61
CA ALA A 235 -9.86 1.52 7.71
C ALA A 235 -10.80 0.55 8.47
N ARG A 236 -11.16 -0.60 7.88
CA ARG A 236 -12.19 -1.52 8.39
C ARG A 236 -11.70 -2.93 8.67
N LEU A 237 -10.56 -3.31 8.13
CA LEU A 237 -9.97 -4.62 8.30
C LEU A 237 -8.69 -4.54 9.13
N PRO A 238 -8.30 -5.61 9.82
CA PRO A 238 -6.98 -5.70 10.41
C PRO A 238 -5.91 -5.42 9.33
N LEU A 239 -4.89 -4.64 9.67
CA LEU A 239 -3.87 -4.28 8.70
C LEU A 239 -3.21 -5.50 8.07
N ALA A 240 -2.98 -6.55 8.87
CA ALA A 240 -2.42 -7.81 8.40
C ALA A 240 -3.28 -8.47 7.31
N ALA A 241 -4.61 -8.46 7.44
CA ALA A 241 -5.52 -9.00 6.44
C ALA A 241 -5.53 -8.16 5.16
N SER A 242 -5.53 -6.81 5.29
CA SER A 242 -5.50 -5.91 4.14
C SER A 242 -4.19 -6.02 3.36
N THR A 243 -3.06 -6.02 4.05
CA THR A 243 -1.74 -6.13 3.40
C THR A 243 -1.48 -7.53 2.84
N ALA A 244 -2.05 -8.59 3.43
CA ALA A 244 -1.98 -9.94 2.87
C ALA A 244 -2.63 -10.03 1.48
N ALA A 245 -3.70 -9.27 1.21
CA ALA A 245 -4.31 -9.22 -0.11
C ALA A 245 -3.37 -8.65 -1.19
N LEU A 246 -2.44 -7.76 -0.83
CA LEU A 246 -1.48 -7.19 -1.78
C LEU A 246 -0.49 -8.23 -2.33
N TYR A 247 -0.32 -9.39 -1.68
CA TYR A 247 0.50 -10.48 -2.23
C TYR A 247 -0.12 -11.14 -3.45
N LEU A 248 -1.41 -10.88 -3.71
CA LEU A 248 -2.06 -11.29 -4.95
C LEU A 248 -1.78 -10.34 -6.12
N VAL A 249 -1.22 -9.14 -5.86
CA VAL A 249 -0.88 -8.18 -6.92
C VAL A 249 0.14 -8.75 -7.91
N PRO A 250 1.30 -9.31 -7.49
CA PRO A 250 2.27 -9.84 -8.43
C PRO A 250 1.75 -10.99 -9.30
N PRO A 251 1.11 -12.05 -8.80
CA PRO A 251 0.60 -13.10 -9.67
C PRO A 251 -0.46 -12.60 -10.65
N VAL A 252 -1.32 -11.65 -10.23
CA VAL A 252 -2.29 -11.03 -11.15
C VAL A 252 -1.59 -10.13 -12.17
N ALA A 253 -0.57 -9.36 -11.75
CA ALA A 253 0.21 -8.52 -12.65
C ALA A 253 0.95 -9.35 -13.71
N LEU A 254 1.56 -10.46 -13.33
CA LEU A 254 2.21 -11.39 -14.28
C LEU A 254 1.21 -11.91 -15.32
N ILE A 255 0.02 -12.33 -14.90
CA ILE A 255 -1.04 -12.79 -15.81
C ILE A 255 -1.48 -11.67 -16.75
N VAL A 256 -1.70 -10.46 -16.22
CA VAL A 256 -2.15 -9.31 -17.02
C VAL A 256 -1.05 -8.85 -17.97
N SER A 257 0.22 -8.81 -17.54
CA SER A 257 1.36 -8.43 -18.38
C SER A 257 1.59 -9.44 -19.49
N PHE A 258 1.47 -10.74 -19.21
CA PHE A 258 1.51 -11.76 -20.24
C PHE A 258 0.38 -11.59 -21.28
N ALA A 259 -0.86 -11.39 -20.81
CA ALA A 259 -2.02 -11.27 -21.69
C ALA A 259 -2.02 -9.96 -22.51
N TRP A 260 -1.46 -8.89 -21.98
CA TRP A 260 -1.48 -7.55 -22.61
C TRP A 260 -0.22 -7.25 -23.43
N LEU A 261 0.96 -7.57 -22.87
CA LEU A 261 2.27 -7.21 -23.44
C LEU A 261 3.03 -8.42 -24.00
N GLY A 262 2.58 -9.66 -23.70
CA GLY A 262 3.29 -10.89 -24.08
C GLY A 262 4.56 -11.13 -23.24
N GLU A 263 4.74 -10.45 -22.10
CA GLU A 263 5.88 -10.62 -21.21
C GLU A 263 5.84 -12.01 -20.55
N VAL A 264 6.92 -12.79 -20.70
CA VAL A 264 7.04 -14.12 -20.10
C VAL A 264 8.10 -14.06 -18.98
N PRO A 265 7.70 -14.19 -17.70
CA PRO A 265 8.62 -14.06 -16.60
C PRO A 265 9.67 -15.18 -16.62
N HIS A 266 10.92 -14.84 -16.27
CA HIS A 266 11.97 -15.82 -16.14
C HIS A 266 11.73 -16.73 -14.91
N PRO A 267 12.03 -18.06 -14.96
CA PRO A 267 11.81 -18.97 -13.82
C PRO A 267 12.45 -18.50 -12.51
N VAL A 268 13.62 -17.85 -12.57
CA VAL A 268 14.30 -17.29 -11.40
C VAL A 268 13.52 -16.15 -10.77
N GLU A 269 12.79 -15.34 -11.56
CA GLU A 269 11.93 -14.27 -11.06
C GLU A 269 10.73 -14.84 -10.31
N LEU A 270 10.11 -15.90 -10.85
CA LEU A 270 9.01 -16.59 -10.18
C LEU A 270 9.46 -17.19 -8.84
N LEU A 271 10.64 -17.82 -8.82
CA LEU A 271 11.22 -18.37 -7.60
C LEU A 271 11.54 -17.26 -6.58
N GLY A 272 12.21 -16.19 -7.02
CA GLY A 272 12.54 -15.05 -6.17
C GLY A 272 11.27 -14.36 -5.62
N GLY A 273 10.24 -14.22 -6.44
CA GLY A 273 8.92 -13.71 -6.03
C GLY A 273 8.27 -14.59 -4.96
N ALA A 274 8.30 -15.90 -5.13
CA ALA A 274 7.77 -16.85 -4.15
C ALA A 274 8.54 -16.78 -2.81
N VAL A 275 9.87 -16.68 -2.86
CA VAL A 275 10.74 -16.50 -1.67
C VAL A 275 10.42 -15.18 -0.98
N SER A 276 10.30 -14.09 -1.74
CA SER A 276 9.93 -12.78 -1.20
C SER A 276 8.56 -12.82 -0.50
N ALA A 277 7.55 -13.39 -1.15
CA ALA A 277 6.21 -13.55 -0.58
C ALA A 277 6.23 -14.38 0.71
N ALA A 278 6.99 -15.48 0.76
CA ALA A 278 7.14 -16.30 1.96
C ALA A 278 7.74 -15.50 3.13
N GLY A 279 8.77 -14.68 2.90
CA GLY A 279 9.35 -13.79 3.90
C GLY A 279 8.35 -12.81 4.47
N VAL A 280 7.55 -12.19 3.59
CA VAL A 280 6.54 -11.22 4.02
C VAL A 280 5.37 -11.90 4.76
N ILE A 281 4.92 -13.08 4.33
CA ILE A 281 3.92 -13.88 5.05
C ILE A 281 4.41 -14.24 6.45
N LEU A 282 5.70 -14.59 6.60
CA LEU A 282 6.30 -14.89 7.90
C LEU A 282 6.21 -13.69 8.85
N ILE A 283 6.51 -12.47 8.37
CA ILE A 283 6.39 -11.23 9.15
C ILE A 283 4.94 -11.03 9.64
N HIS A 284 3.95 -11.26 8.75
CA HIS A 284 2.55 -11.00 9.08
C HIS A 284 1.95 -12.03 10.04
N ARG A 285 2.27 -13.30 9.89
CA ARG A 285 1.79 -14.36 10.79
C ARG A 285 2.19 -14.12 12.24
N HIS A 286 3.41 -13.61 12.46
CA HIS A 286 3.87 -13.33 13.81
C HIS A 286 3.17 -12.13 14.47
N ARG A 287 2.75 -11.12 13.68
CA ARG A 287 2.00 -9.96 14.19
C ARG A 287 0.50 -10.24 14.40
N ALA A 288 -0.01 -11.31 13.81
CA ALA A 288 -1.40 -11.74 13.98
C ALA A 288 -1.61 -12.66 15.22
N ALA A 289 -0.54 -13.11 15.87
CA ALA A 289 -0.65 -13.82 17.13
C ALA A 289 -1.16 -12.86 18.21
N PRO A 290 -2.23 -13.20 18.96
CA PRO A 290 -2.70 -12.37 20.05
C PRO A 290 -1.59 -12.20 21.08
N ASP A 291 -1.46 -11.00 21.65
CA ASP A 291 -0.60 -10.77 22.79
C ASP A 291 -1.06 -11.71 23.92
N PRO A 292 -0.18 -12.50 24.57
CA PRO A 292 -0.57 -13.34 25.70
C PRO A 292 -1.27 -12.59 26.84
N GLY A 293 -1.19 -11.24 26.85
CA GLY A 293 -1.90 -10.37 27.77
C GLY A 293 -3.34 -10.02 27.38
N ASP A 294 -3.79 -10.32 26.14
CA ASP A 294 -5.17 -10.11 25.65
C ASP A 294 -6.05 -11.36 25.79
N ALA A 295 -5.62 -12.35 26.59
CA ALA A 295 -6.55 -13.41 26.99
C ALA A 295 -7.71 -12.73 27.73
N PRO A 296 -8.99 -12.94 27.33
CA PRO A 296 -10.11 -12.50 28.13
C PRO A 296 -9.90 -13.10 29.51
N ASP A 297 -9.97 -12.24 30.55
CA ASP A 297 -9.94 -12.69 31.94
C ASP A 297 -10.82 -13.93 32.02
N GLY A 298 -10.19 -15.09 32.15
CA GLY A 298 -10.90 -16.36 32.22
C GLY A 298 -11.90 -16.23 33.36
N ASP A 299 -13.14 -16.61 33.08
CA ASP A 299 -14.19 -16.79 34.05
C ASP A 299 -13.57 -17.21 35.40
N VAL A 300 -13.45 -16.25 36.29
CA VAL A 300 -13.21 -16.56 37.70
C VAL A 300 -14.46 -17.35 38.10
N PRO A 301 -14.35 -18.63 38.49
CA PRO A 301 -15.51 -19.35 38.92
C PRO A 301 -16.13 -18.57 40.09
N GLU A 302 -17.37 -18.14 39.92
CA GLU A 302 -18.16 -17.51 40.96
C GLU A 302 -17.99 -18.38 42.23
N ALA A 303 -17.20 -17.88 43.18
CA ALA A 303 -17.03 -18.53 44.46
C ALA A 303 -18.43 -18.64 45.07
N VAL A 304 -18.88 -19.87 45.17
CA VAL A 304 -20.09 -20.31 45.86
C VAL A 304 -20.28 -19.43 47.10
N GLY A 305 -21.44 -18.76 47.13
CA GLY A 305 -21.82 -17.80 48.14
C GLY A 305 -21.68 -18.37 49.55
N THR A 306 -20.74 -17.82 50.30
CA THR A 306 -20.78 -17.84 51.76
C THR A 306 -21.61 -16.65 52.18
N HIS A 307 -22.87 -16.90 52.58
CA HIS A 307 -23.70 -15.94 53.27
C HIS A 307 -22.91 -15.41 54.49
N TRP A 308 -22.38 -14.22 54.39
CA TRP A 308 -21.87 -13.52 55.56
C TRP A 308 -23.05 -12.83 56.24
N GLU A 309 -23.56 -13.38 57.41
CA GLU A 309 -24.48 -12.70 58.30
C GLU A 309 -23.66 -11.80 59.24
N PRO A 310 -23.98 -10.51 59.36
CA PRO A 310 -23.32 -9.64 60.29
C PRO A 310 -23.75 -10.00 61.72
N PRO A 311 -22.82 -9.94 62.73
CA PRO A 311 -23.14 -10.25 64.12
C PRO A 311 -24.16 -9.25 64.69
N PRO A 312 -25.02 -9.67 65.68
CA PRO A 312 -26.06 -8.85 66.27
C PRO A 312 -25.44 -7.64 67.01
N ARG A 313 -26.05 -6.48 66.81
CA ARG A 313 -25.67 -5.27 67.56
C ARG A 313 -26.01 -5.48 69.02
N PHE A 314 -25.01 -5.37 69.90
CA PHE A 314 -25.21 -5.19 71.31
C PHE A 314 -25.76 -3.77 71.57
N GLU A 315 -27.02 -3.67 71.99
CA GLU A 315 -27.56 -2.48 72.60
C GLU A 315 -26.90 -2.26 73.95
N ARG A 316 -26.22 -1.15 74.13
CA ARG A 316 -25.86 -0.69 75.44
C ARG A 316 -27.06 0.01 76.06
N SER A 317 -27.56 -0.61 77.13
CA SER A 317 -28.41 0.09 78.09
C SER A 317 -27.63 1.10 78.87
N GLU A 318 -28.27 2.25 79.05
CA GLU A 318 -28.00 3.49 79.81
C GLU A 318 -27.24 4.58 79.07
#